data_c7f7694bb94090c23715c107b2bc8e60
#
_entry.id   c7f7694bb94090c23715c107b2bc8e60
#
_cell.length_a   1.000
_cell.length_b   1.000
_cell.length_c   1.000
_cell.angle_alpha   90.00
_cell.angle_beta   90.00
_cell.angle_gamma   90.00
#
_symmetry.space_group_name_H-M   'P 1'
#
loop_
_entity.id
_entity.type
_entity.pdbx_description
1 polymer ?
#
loop_
_entity_poly.entity_id
_entity_poly.type
_entity_poly.pdbx_seq_one_letter_code
_entity_poly.pdbx_strand_id
1 'polypeptide(L)'
;PTGLKFNNMHIADMEGHSGTLNGYLRFQHFKNINYRFEIQANNMLLMNTKESTDMPFFGTVYATGNALLAGNAIQGLDVNLAMTTNRNTVFTYINGNVASAASTQFIKFVDKTPRRNIQDSIRVNSYFEQMQQKRQADEEEHQTDIRLNILVDATPDATMKIIMDPIAGDYISAKGTGNIRTEFYNKGDVKMFGNYRISQGIYKFSLQEVIRKDFIIKDGSTITFNGAPLDCLLYTSPSPRD
;
A
#
# COMPACT_ATOMS: atom_id res chain seq x y z
N PRO A 1 30.11 1.59 -20.20
CA PRO A 1 28.75 1.87 -19.73
C PRO A 1 28.51 3.37 -19.76
N THR A 2 27.47 3.76 -20.48
CA THR A 2 27.00 5.14 -20.55
C THR A 2 26.04 5.36 -19.40
N GLY A 3 26.05 6.55 -18.79
CA GLY A 3 25.16 6.81 -17.65
C GLY A 3 25.09 8.28 -17.28
N LEU A 4 24.10 8.60 -16.48
CA LEU A 4 23.90 9.90 -15.85
C LEU A 4 24.30 9.81 -14.39
N LYS A 5 24.98 10.83 -13.89
CA LYS A 5 25.31 10.97 -12.48
C LYS A 5 24.68 12.26 -11.95
N PHE A 6 24.03 12.14 -10.81
CA PHE A 6 23.36 13.23 -10.12
C PHE A 6 24.14 13.52 -8.85
N ASN A 7 24.63 14.74 -8.71
CA ASN A 7 25.41 15.19 -7.57
C ASN A 7 24.67 16.36 -6.93
N ASN A 8 24.11 16.15 -5.75
CA ASN A 8 23.42 17.17 -4.96
C ASN A 8 22.40 17.98 -5.76
N MET A 9 21.63 17.26 -6.60
CA MET A 9 20.60 17.88 -7.43
C MET A 9 19.42 18.30 -6.56
N HIS A 10 19.01 19.56 -6.66
CA HIS A 10 17.80 20.03 -6.00
C HIS A 10 16.56 19.48 -6.71
N ILE A 11 15.67 18.90 -5.96
CA ILE A 11 14.36 18.42 -6.40
C ILE A 11 13.29 19.17 -5.64
N ALA A 12 12.12 19.34 -6.26
CA ALA A 12 10.94 19.91 -5.62
C ALA A 12 9.72 19.09 -6.00
N ASP A 13 8.77 19.01 -5.09
CA ASP A 13 7.45 18.45 -5.38
C ASP A 13 6.55 19.49 -6.08
N MET A 14 5.32 19.09 -6.42
CA MET A 14 4.36 19.96 -7.11
C MET A 14 3.90 21.16 -6.26
N GLU A 15 4.12 21.12 -4.95
CA GLU A 15 3.73 22.16 -4.00
C GLU A 15 4.92 23.05 -3.61
N GLY A 16 6.12 22.77 -4.14
CA GLY A 16 7.33 23.55 -3.93
C GLY A 16 8.16 23.15 -2.72
N HIS A 17 7.84 22.04 -2.03
CA HIS A 17 8.72 21.51 -1.00
C HIS A 17 9.97 20.92 -1.61
N SER A 18 11.09 21.08 -0.94
CA SER A 18 12.40 20.80 -1.51
C SER A 18 13.06 19.56 -0.95
N GLY A 19 13.93 18.99 -1.75
CA GLY A 19 14.80 17.89 -1.36
C GLY A 19 16.08 17.91 -2.16
N THR A 20 16.96 16.98 -1.86
CA THR A 20 18.20 16.76 -2.62
C THR A 20 18.28 15.33 -3.11
N LEU A 21 18.83 15.15 -4.29
CA LEU A 21 19.00 13.86 -4.94
C LEU A 21 20.47 13.67 -5.31
N ASN A 22 21.00 12.54 -4.88
CA ASN A 22 22.31 12.03 -5.30
C ASN A 22 22.11 10.65 -5.93
N GLY A 23 22.97 10.31 -6.89
CA GLY A 23 22.91 8.97 -7.45
C GLY A 23 23.38 8.84 -8.87
N TYR A 24 23.00 7.74 -9.46
CA TYR A 24 23.33 7.45 -10.85
C TYR A 24 22.25 6.60 -11.53
N LEU A 25 22.19 6.76 -12.85
CA LEU A 25 21.49 5.91 -13.78
C LEU A 25 22.51 5.41 -14.81
N ARG A 26 22.75 4.11 -14.85
CA ARG A 26 23.66 3.47 -15.82
C ARG A 26 22.85 2.59 -16.76
N PHE A 27 23.19 2.64 -18.03
CA PHE A 27 22.57 1.79 -19.05
C PHE A 27 23.59 1.37 -20.09
N GLN A 28 23.33 0.23 -20.73
CA GLN A 28 24.13 -0.27 -21.84
C GLN A 28 23.21 -0.47 -23.02
N HIS A 29 23.38 0.33 -24.09
CA HIS A 29 22.51 0.33 -25.27
C HIS A 29 21.01 0.46 -24.94
N PHE A 30 20.65 1.30 -23.97
CA PHE A 30 19.30 1.45 -23.40
C PHE A 30 18.69 0.14 -22.85
N LYS A 31 19.55 -0.86 -22.65
CA LYS A 31 19.21 -2.12 -21.97
C LYS A 31 20.04 -2.21 -20.70
N ASN A 32 19.69 -3.15 -19.83
CA ASN A 32 20.39 -3.39 -18.54
C ASN A 32 20.52 -2.11 -17.71
N ILE A 33 19.39 -1.46 -17.48
CA ILE A 33 19.32 -0.24 -16.68
C ILE A 33 19.62 -0.60 -15.22
N ASN A 34 20.62 0.08 -14.63
CA ASN A 34 20.93 0.03 -13.21
C ASN A 34 20.88 1.44 -12.65
N TYR A 35 20.21 1.59 -11.52
CA TYR A 35 20.09 2.89 -10.87
C TYR A 35 20.22 2.77 -9.35
N ARG A 36 20.70 3.85 -8.76
CA ARG A 36 20.73 4.06 -7.34
C ARG A 36 20.56 5.54 -7.07
N PHE A 37 19.52 5.88 -6.30
CA PHE A 37 19.21 7.25 -5.92
C PHE A 37 19.09 7.34 -4.41
N GLU A 38 19.76 8.33 -3.84
CA GLU A 38 19.66 8.73 -2.44
C GLU A 38 18.97 10.09 -2.40
N ILE A 39 17.80 10.13 -1.79
CA ILE A 39 16.96 11.31 -1.72
C ILE A 39 16.85 11.74 -0.26
N GLN A 40 17.08 13.03 -0.01
CA GLN A 40 16.77 13.67 1.25
C GLN A 40 15.56 14.58 1.01
N ALA A 41 14.48 14.27 1.69
CA ALA A 41 13.21 14.99 1.57
C ALA A 41 12.99 15.90 2.78
N ASN A 42 12.49 17.10 2.53
CA ASN A 42 12.06 18.03 3.58
C ASN A 42 10.62 18.41 3.32
N ASN A 43 9.70 17.88 4.11
CA ASN A 43 8.24 18.04 3.99
C ASN A 43 7.71 17.73 2.58
N MET A 44 8.34 16.81 1.87
CA MET A 44 7.93 16.49 0.49
C MET A 44 6.68 15.62 0.43
N LEU A 45 5.88 15.83 -0.59
CA LEU A 45 4.77 14.99 -0.98
C LEU A 45 5.32 13.66 -1.56
N LEU A 46 5.38 12.63 -0.72
CA LEU A 46 5.92 11.33 -1.12
C LEU A 46 4.89 10.42 -1.77
N MET A 47 3.63 10.59 -1.40
CA MET A 47 2.53 9.79 -1.94
C MET A 47 1.28 10.66 -2.09
N ASN A 48 0.63 10.56 -3.24
CA ASN A 48 -0.69 11.13 -3.49
C ASN A 48 -1.46 10.18 -4.40
N THR A 49 -1.94 9.08 -3.81
CA THR A 49 -2.61 8.01 -4.54
C THR A 49 -4.05 7.88 -4.09
N LYS A 50 -4.91 7.49 -5.02
CA LYS A 50 -6.29 7.10 -4.73
C LYS A 50 -6.37 5.60 -4.49
N GLU A 51 -7.49 5.16 -3.93
CA GLU A 51 -7.79 3.75 -3.76
C GLU A 51 -7.65 2.99 -5.08
N SER A 52 -6.94 1.86 -5.04
CA SER A 52 -6.69 0.98 -6.18
C SER A 52 -6.75 -0.47 -5.71
N THR A 53 -7.09 -1.38 -6.63
CA THR A 53 -7.07 -2.83 -6.38
C THR A 53 -5.67 -3.40 -6.28
N ASP A 54 -4.67 -2.69 -6.82
CA ASP A 54 -3.31 -3.20 -6.95
C ASP A 54 -2.47 -2.96 -5.69
N MET A 55 -2.88 -2.00 -4.85
CA MET A 55 -2.17 -1.64 -3.63
C MET A 55 -3.12 -1.56 -2.43
N PRO A 56 -2.76 -2.17 -1.29
CA PRO A 56 -3.58 -2.14 -0.09
C PRO A 56 -3.48 -0.81 0.69
N PHE A 57 -2.77 0.17 0.18
CA PHE A 57 -2.57 1.47 0.82
C PHE A 57 -2.69 2.62 -0.17
N PHE A 58 -3.24 3.71 0.29
CA PHE A 58 -3.42 4.94 -0.47
C PHE A 58 -3.51 6.17 0.43
N GLY A 59 -3.52 7.34 -0.16
CA GLY A 59 -3.69 8.61 0.53
C GLY A 59 -2.69 9.67 0.12
N THR A 60 -2.56 10.70 0.94
CA THR A 60 -1.63 11.81 0.77
C THR A 60 -0.62 11.79 1.91
N VAL A 61 0.66 11.63 1.60
CA VAL A 61 1.73 11.52 2.62
C VAL A 61 2.80 12.57 2.37
N TYR A 62 2.92 13.48 3.32
CA TYR A 62 4.04 14.41 3.41
C TYR A 62 5.03 13.88 4.47
N ALA A 63 6.29 13.86 4.14
CA ALA A 63 7.29 13.42 5.10
C ALA A 63 8.65 14.12 4.91
N THR A 64 9.41 14.08 6.00
CA THR A 64 10.81 14.49 6.06
C THR A 64 11.65 13.28 6.37
N GLY A 65 12.73 13.06 5.61
CA GLY A 65 13.59 11.91 5.84
C GLY A 65 14.44 11.54 4.64
N ASN A 66 14.88 10.28 4.63
CA ASN A 66 15.79 9.76 3.62
C ASN A 66 15.13 8.60 2.87
N ALA A 67 15.34 8.57 1.56
CA ALA A 67 14.93 7.48 0.69
C ALA A 67 16.12 6.96 -0.11
N LEU A 68 16.25 5.65 -0.18
CA LEU A 68 17.20 4.96 -1.04
C LEU A 68 16.41 4.11 -2.03
N LEU A 69 16.53 4.44 -3.30
CA LEU A 69 15.96 3.67 -4.40
C LEU A 69 17.08 3.01 -5.17
N ALA A 70 17.04 1.71 -5.31
CA ALA A 70 18.02 0.97 -6.10
C ALA A 70 17.32 -0.11 -6.92
N GLY A 71 17.87 -0.40 -8.10
CA GLY A 71 17.30 -1.46 -8.90
C GLY A 71 17.99 -1.66 -10.22
N ASN A 72 17.57 -2.72 -10.87
CA ASN A 72 17.94 -3.04 -12.23
C ASN A 72 16.83 -3.86 -12.91
N ALA A 73 16.95 -4.08 -14.22
CA ALA A 73 15.95 -4.79 -15.01
C ALA A 73 15.72 -6.25 -14.59
N ILE A 74 16.65 -6.86 -13.82
CA ILE A 74 16.60 -8.27 -13.42
C ILE A 74 16.10 -8.41 -11.98
N GLN A 75 16.61 -7.57 -11.08
CA GLN A 75 16.34 -7.65 -9.63
C GLN A 75 15.09 -6.84 -9.21
N GLY A 76 14.60 -6.00 -10.11
CA GLY A 76 13.47 -5.14 -9.82
C GLY A 76 13.86 -3.85 -9.10
N LEU A 77 12.94 -3.33 -8.30
CA LEU A 77 13.04 -2.08 -7.54
C LEU A 77 13.08 -2.38 -6.04
N ASP A 78 14.15 -1.97 -5.38
CA ASP A 78 14.28 -1.94 -3.92
C ASP A 78 14.19 -0.50 -3.43
N VAL A 79 13.28 -0.24 -2.52
CA VAL A 79 13.07 1.07 -1.88
C VAL A 79 13.22 0.94 -0.38
N ASN A 80 14.13 1.70 0.20
CA ASN A 80 14.30 1.81 1.63
C ASN A 80 14.01 3.25 2.06
N LEU A 81 13.01 3.42 2.92
CA LEU A 81 12.57 4.72 3.42
C LEU A 81 12.76 4.79 4.93
N ALA A 82 13.30 5.91 5.40
CA ALA A 82 13.32 6.26 6.81
C ALA A 82 12.81 7.70 6.92
N MET A 83 11.61 7.86 7.47
CA MET A 83 10.89 9.13 7.41
C MET A 83 10.09 9.43 8.66
N THR A 84 9.88 10.71 8.90
CA THR A 84 8.94 11.26 9.88
C THR A 84 7.75 11.87 9.14
N THR A 85 6.54 11.55 9.54
CA THR A 85 5.33 12.10 8.92
C THR A 85 5.14 13.56 9.27
N ASN A 86 4.65 14.35 8.31
CA ASN A 86 4.39 15.77 8.47
C ASN A 86 2.88 16.05 8.45
N ARG A 87 2.53 17.33 8.69
CA ARG A 87 1.14 17.82 8.63
C ARG A 87 0.48 17.50 7.30
N ASN A 88 -0.84 17.41 7.31
CA ASN A 88 -1.68 17.08 6.16
C ASN A 88 -1.49 15.65 5.62
N THR A 89 -0.72 14.83 6.31
CA THR A 89 -0.60 13.41 5.99
C THR A 89 -1.89 12.67 6.38
N VAL A 90 -2.45 11.96 5.41
CA VAL A 90 -3.54 11.00 5.59
C VAL A 90 -3.13 9.70 4.89
N PHE A 91 -2.74 8.72 5.67
CA PHE A 91 -2.38 7.39 5.18
C PHE A 91 -3.51 6.42 5.46
N THR A 92 -3.97 5.72 4.44
CA THR A 92 -5.02 4.70 4.55
C THR A 92 -4.46 3.34 4.16
N TYR A 93 -4.67 2.36 5.04
CA TYR A 93 -4.40 0.95 4.77
C TYR A 93 -5.75 0.20 4.69
N ILE A 94 -5.94 -0.58 3.62
CA ILE A 94 -7.09 -1.47 3.48
C ILE A 94 -6.67 -2.87 3.90
N ASN A 95 -7.37 -3.43 4.86
CA ASN A 95 -7.23 -4.82 5.22
C ASN A 95 -7.69 -5.72 4.07
N GLY A 96 -6.72 -6.24 3.33
CA GLY A 96 -6.92 -6.72 1.98
C GLY A 96 -7.38 -8.16 1.85
N ASN A 97 -8.58 -8.50 2.28
CA ASN A 97 -9.30 -9.62 1.67
C ASN A 97 -10.39 -9.16 0.67
N VAL A 98 -10.25 -7.96 0.10
CA VAL A 98 -11.21 -7.42 -0.88
C VAL A 98 -11.21 -8.26 -2.15
N ALA A 99 -10.06 -8.77 -2.58
CA ALA A 99 -9.97 -9.70 -3.71
C ALA A 99 -10.70 -11.03 -3.43
N SER A 100 -10.72 -11.48 -2.17
CA SER A 100 -11.45 -12.68 -1.76
C SER A 100 -12.96 -12.43 -1.67
N ALA A 101 -13.40 -11.22 -1.28
CA ALA A 101 -14.83 -10.90 -1.18
C ALA A 101 -15.48 -10.72 -2.57
N ALA A 102 -14.74 -10.18 -3.53
CA ALA A 102 -15.21 -10.10 -4.93
C ALA A 102 -15.25 -11.48 -5.60
N SER A 103 -14.43 -12.43 -5.14
CA SER A 103 -14.43 -13.82 -5.66
C SER A 103 -15.46 -14.73 -4.98
N THR A 104 -16.06 -14.31 -3.86
CA THR A 104 -17.19 -15.04 -3.22
C THR A 104 -18.52 -14.61 -3.81
N GLN A 105 -18.65 -14.53 -5.11
CA GLN A 105 -19.95 -14.66 -5.74
C GLN A 105 -20.40 -16.12 -5.59
N PHE A 106 -21.07 -16.42 -4.46
CA PHE A 106 -21.72 -17.72 -4.19
C PHE A 106 -22.83 -18.07 -5.19
N ILE A 107 -23.19 -17.16 -6.08
CA ILE A 107 -24.19 -17.41 -7.12
C ILE A 107 -23.50 -17.57 -8.46
N LYS A 108 -23.12 -18.80 -8.76
CA LYS A 108 -22.75 -19.18 -10.12
C LYS A 108 -24.06 -19.36 -10.91
N PHE A 109 -24.43 -18.35 -11.71
CA PHE A 109 -25.52 -18.52 -12.63
C PHE A 109 -25.15 -19.58 -13.66
N VAL A 110 -25.72 -20.77 -13.52
CA VAL A 110 -25.62 -21.82 -14.53
C VAL A 110 -26.77 -21.63 -15.47
N ASP A 111 -26.50 -21.15 -16.67
CA ASP A 111 -27.47 -21.07 -17.75
C ASP A 111 -27.87 -22.51 -18.17
N LYS A 112 -29.10 -22.90 -17.81
CA LYS A 112 -29.67 -24.23 -18.15
C LYS A 112 -30.40 -24.24 -19.49
N THR A 113 -30.21 -23.24 -20.33
CA THR A 113 -30.76 -23.28 -21.70
C THR A 113 -30.18 -24.46 -22.47
N PRO A 114 -30.99 -25.35 -23.03
CA PRO A 114 -30.47 -26.48 -23.83
C PRO A 114 -29.80 -25.91 -25.11
N ARG A 115 -28.47 -26.02 -25.12
CA ARG A 115 -27.67 -25.57 -26.28
C ARG A 115 -27.99 -26.45 -27.48
N ARG A 116 -28.59 -25.84 -28.50
CA ARG A 116 -28.58 -26.41 -29.85
C ARG A 116 -27.13 -26.52 -30.30
N ASN A 117 -26.74 -27.71 -30.75
CA ASN A 117 -25.42 -28.01 -31.31
C ASN A 117 -24.99 -26.99 -32.37
N ILE A 118 -24.04 -26.15 -32.04
CA ILE A 118 -23.30 -25.35 -33.00
C ILE A 118 -21.83 -25.74 -32.83
N GLN A 119 -21.42 -26.69 -33.65
CA GLN A 119 -20.05 -27.22 -33.69
C GLN A 119 -18.97 -26.18 -34.10
N ASP A 120 -19.38 -24.99 -34.58
CA ASP A 120 -18.46 -23.95 -35.04
C ASP A 120 -18.07 -22.94 -33.96
N SER A 121 -18.78 -22.88 -32.79
CA SER A 121 -18.46 -21.93 -31.71
C SER A 121 -17.37 -22.43 -30.77
N ILE A 122 -17.02 -23.72 -30.79
CA ILE A 122 -16.01 -24.32 -29.90
C ILE A 122 -14.59 -23.87 -30.27
N ARG A 123 -14.29 -23.61 -31.53
CA ARG A 123 -12.96 -23.18 -32.00
C ARG A 123 -12.65 -21.72 -31.67
N VAL A 124 -13.64 -20.87 -31.63
CA VAL A 124 -13.43 -19.43 -31.32
C VAL A 124 -13.21 -19.22 -29.83
N ASN A 125 -13.96 -19.92 -28.98
CA ASN A 125 -13.78 -19.81 -27.52
C ASN A 125 -12.40 -20.31 -27.06
N SER A 126 -11.93 -21.44 -27.59
CA SER A 126 -10.61 -21.96 -27.20
C SER A 126 -9.44 -21.04 -27.60
N TYR A 127 -9.58 -20.34 -28.72
CA TYR A 127 -8.58 -19.35 -29.14
C TYR A 127 -8.55 -18.12 -28.25
N PHE A 128 -9.73 -17.59 -27.87
CA PHE A 128 -9.83 -16.48 -26.92
C PHE A 128 -9.36 -16.86 -25.50
N GLU A 129 -9.69 -18.06 -25.03
CA GLU A 129 -9.21 -18.57 -23.74
C GLU A 129 -7.69 -18.77 -23.73
N GLN A 130 -7.11 -19.29 -24.82
CA GLN A 130 -5.66 -19.39 -24.97
C GLN A 130 -4.97 -18.04 -25.09
N MET A 131 -5.60 -17.05 -25.74
CA MET A 131 -5.08 -15.68 -25.79
C MET A 131 -5.16 -15.00 -24.44
N GLN A 132 -6.24 -15.19 -23.67
CA GLN A 132 -6.35 -14.66 -22.30
C GLN A 132 -5.34 -15.31 -21.36
N GLN A 133 -5.17 -16.63 -21.43
CA GLN A 133 -4.15 -17.34 -20.64
C GLN A 133 -2.73 -16.91 -21.03
N LYS A 134 -2.43 -16.72 -22.31
CA LYS A 134 -1.14 -16.17 -22.73
C LYS A 134 -0.93 -14.74 -22.25
N ARG A 135 -1.94 -13.86 -22.34
CA ARG A 135 -1.82 -12.49 -21.82
C ARG A 135 -1.59 -12.47 -20.31
N GLN A 136 -2.30 -13.31 -19.55
CA GLN A 136 -2.08 -13.43 -18.11
C GLN A 136 -0.69 -13.99 -17.78
N ALA A 137 -0.22 -14.99 -18.50
CA ALA A 137 1.13 -15.52 -18.33
C ALA A 137 2.22 -14.50 -18.74
N ASP A 138 2.02 -13.76 -19.84
CA ASP A 138 2.95 -12.71 -20.25
C ASP A 138 2.93 -11.50 -19.28
N GLU A 139 1.79 -11.18 -18.65
CA GLU A 139 1.68 -10.15 -17.61
C GLU A 139 2.36 -10.59 -16.30
N GLU A 140 2.25 -11.85 -15.91
CA GLU A 140 2.95 -12.39 -14.74
C GLU A 140 4.47 -12.51 -14.95
N GLU A 141 4.91 -12.84 -16.17
CA GLU A 141 6.33 -12.98 -16.50
C GLU A 141 7.08 -11.63 -16.58
N HIS A 142 6.36 -10.51 -16.70
CA HIS A 142 6.94 -9.17 -16.85
C HIS A 142 6.72 -8.26 -15.64
N GLN A 143 6.09 -8.74 -14.56
CA GLN A 143 5.96 -7.95 -13.35
C GLN A 143 7.32 -7.76 -12.67
N THR A 144 7.80 -6.52 -12.70
CA THR A 144 9.00 -6.10 -11.98
C THR A 144 8.83 -6.36 -10.48
N ASP A 145 9.79 -6.99 -9.85
CA ASP A 145 9.83 -7.17 -8.41
C ASP A 145 9.93 -5.80 -7.73
N ILE A 146 9.03 -5.53 -6.78
CA ILE A 146 9.04 -4.30 -5.99
C ILE A 146 9.12 -4.67 -4.52
N ARG A 147 10.18 -4.23 -3.85
CA ARG A 147 10.40 -4.42 -2.41
C ARG A 147 10.48 -3.06 -1.75
N LEU A 148 9.61 -2.83 -0.77
CA LEU A 148 9.61 -1.60 0.02
C LEU A 148 9.91 -1.95 1.48
N ASN A 149 10.94 -1.32 2.04
CA ASN A 149 11.24 -1.33 3.46
C ASN A 149 11.05 0.09 3.98
N ILE A 150 10.06 0.28 4.81
CA ILE A 150 9.63 1.61 5.26
C ILE A 150 9.74 1.66 6.78
N LEU A 151 10.53 2.59 7.29
CA LEU A 151 10.57 2.96 8.69
C LEU A 151 9.92 4.33 8.85
N VAL A 152 8.83 4.38 9.59
CA VAL A 152 8.04 5.61 9.78
C VAL A 152 8.01 5.98 11.25
N ASP A 153 8.45 7.20 11.55
CA ASP A 153 8.15 7.89 12.80
C ASP A 153 6.86 8.70 12.60
N ALA A 154 5.76 8.14 13.08
CA ALA A 154 4.46 8.79 12.99
C ALA A 154 4.35 9.92 14.01
N THR A 155 3.83 11.06 13.56
CA THR A 155 3.57 12.24 14.39
C THR A 155 2.07 12.45 14.60
N PRO A 156 1.65 13.18 15.64
CA PRO A 156 0.23 13.48 15.90
C PRO A 156 -0.42 14.36 14.83
N ASP A 157 0.38 14.98 13.98
CA ASP A 157 -0.10 15.82 12.87
C ASP A 157 -0.59 14.99 11.68
N ALA A 158 -0.21 13.70 11.62
CA ALA A 158 -0.64 12.76 10.60
C ALA A 158 -1.86 11.95 11.05
N THR A 159 -2.73 11.63 10.10
CA THR A 159 -3.87 10.74 10.32
C THR A 159 -3.57 9.38 9.71
N MET A 160 -3.67 8.33 10.53
CA MET A 160 -3.64 6.94 10.07
C MET A 160 -5.07 6.41 10.02
N LYS A 161 -5.46 5.81 8.91
CA LYS A 161 -6.75 5.14 8.73
C LYS A 161 -6.52 3.68 8.37
N ILE A 162 -7.18 2.77 9.07
CA ILE A 162 -7.17 1.34 8.79
C ILE A 162 -8.60 0.93 8.46
N ILE A 163 -8.84 0.53 7.22
CA ILE A 163 -10.13 0.00 6.79
C ILE A 163 -10.12 -1.50 7.05
N MET A 164 -10.96 -1.95 7.98
CA MET A 164 -11.02 -3.34 8.41
C MET A 164 -11.99 -4.16 7.55
N ASP A 165 -13.10 -3.57 7.19
CA ASP A 165 -14.07 -4.14 6.25
C ASP A 165 -14.57 -3.02 5.32
N PRO A 166 -14.10 -2.99 4.07
CA PRO A 166 -14.52 -1.98 3.11
C PRO A 166 -15.98 -2.12 2.67
N ILE A 167 -16.56 -3.34 2.76
CA ILE A 167 -17.96 -3.59 2.38
C ILE A 167 -18.89 -3.10 3.50
N ALA A 168 -18.60 -3.46 4.76
CA ALA A 168 -19.35 -3.00 5.91
C ALA A 168 -19.09 -1.51 6.22
N GLY A 169 -17.93 -0.98 5.78
CA GLY A 169 -17.51 0.38 6.05
C GLY A 169 -16.85 0.56 7.41
N ASP A 170 -16.30 -0.52 7.96
CA ASP A 170 -15.62 -0.53 9.26
C ASP A 170 -14.21 0.02 9.12
N TYR A 171 -13.87 1.02 9.93
CA TYR A 171 -12.52 1.57 9.95
C TYR A 171 -12.14 2.20 11.29
N ILE A 172 -10.85 2.20 11.55
CA ILE A 172 -10.21 3.00 12.58
C ILE A 172 -9.57 4.22 11.90
N SER A 173 -9.81 5.42 12.44
CA SER A 173 -9.11 6.64 12.05
C SER A 173 -8.49 7.25 13.31
N ALA A 174 -7.20 7.41 13.32
CA ALA A 174 -6.47 7.84 14.51
C ALA A 174 -5.32 8.79 14.19
N LYS A 175 -5.04 9.67 15.16
CA LYS A 175 -3.83 10.47 15.26
C LYS A 175 -3.03 10.03 16.48
N GLY A 176 -1.72 10.03 16.35
CA GLY A 176 -0.88 9.56 17.45
C GLY A 176 0.58 9.56 17.10
N THR A 177 1.37 8.88 17.93
CA THR A 177 2.81 8.74 17.75
C THR A 177 3.21 7.28 17.73
N GLY A 178 4.20 6.95 16.93
CA GLY A 178 4.69 5.58 16.89
C GLY A 178 5.82 5.39 15.90
N ASN A 179 6.57 4.33 16.12
CA ASN A 179 7.60 3.89 15.21
C ASN A 179 7.10 2.60 14.54
N ILE A 180 6.87 2.66 13.24
CA ILE A 180 6.28 1.58 12.47
C ILE A 180 7.24 1.19 11.36
N ARG A 181 7.61 -0.08 11.33
CA ARG A 181 8.37 -0.69 10.25
C ARG A 181 7.43 -1.50 9.38
N THR A 182 7.42 -1.21 8.09
CA THR A 182 6.62 -1.93 7.10
C THR A 182 7.52 -2.53 6.04
N GLU A 183 7.30 -3.80 5.75
CA GLU A 183 7.92 -4.53 4.65
C GLU A 183 6.82 -4.91 3.66
N PHE A 184 6.99 -4.50 2.42
CA PHE A 184 6.06 -4.81 1.32
C PHE A 184 6.84 -5.46 0.18
N TYR A 185 6.25 -6.51 -0.36
CA TYR A 185 6.70 -7.15 -1.59
C TYR A 185 5.47 -7.36 -2.49
N ASN A 186 5.54 -6.90 -3.75
CA ASN A 186 4.37 -6.94 -4.66
C ASN A 186 3.89 -8.35 -5.03
N LYS A 187 4.72 -9.37 -4.79
CA LYS A 187 4.39 -10.80 -4.98
C LYS A 187 4.25 -11.56 -3.66
N GLY A 188 4.09 -10.87 -2.55
CA GLY A 188 4.03 -11.44 -1.21
C GLY A 188 3.16 -10.64 -0.26
N ASP A 189 3.27 -10.97 1.02
CA ASP A 189 2.48 -10.34 2.07
C ASP A 189 3.10 -9.03 2.54
N VAL A 190 2.23 -8.12 2.98
CA VAL A 190 2.61 -6.93 3.73
C VAL A 190 2.90 -7.34 5.18
N LYS A 191 4.03 -6.90 5.72
CA LYS A 191 4.36 -7.09 7.14
C LYS A 191 4.55 -5.75 7.81
N MET A 192 3.95 -5.59 8.98
CA MET A 192 4.05 -4.40 9.79
C MET A 192 4.51 -4.77 11.20
N PHE A 193 5.41 -3.97 11.77
CA PHE A 193 5.95 -4.14 13.12
C PHE A 193 6.02 -2.80 13.82
N GLY A 194 5.79 -2.80 15.13
CA GLY A 194 5.95 -1.62 15.96
C GLY A 194 4.69 -1.27 16.74
N ASN A 195 4.77 -0.15 17.45
CA ASN A 195 3.70 0.33 18.31
C ASN A 195 3.26 1.72 17.88
N TYR A 196 1.96 1.93 17.86
CA TYR A 196 1.35 3.22 17.58
C TYR A 196 0.45 3.62 18.75
N ARG A 197 0.84 4.68 19.46
CA ARG A 197 0.09 5.23 20.59
C ARG A 197 -0.87 6.30 20.08
N ILE A 198 -2.15 6.07 20.28
CA ILE A 198 -3.23 6.94 19.84
C ILE A 198 -3.38 8.09 20.84
N SER A 199 -3.41 9.32 20.34
CA SER A 199 -3.82 10.51 21.07
C SER A 199 -5.27 10.89 20.84
N GLN A 200 -5.76 10.67 19.61
CA GLN A 200 -7.15 10.89 19.21
C GLN A 200 -7.54 9.85 18.18
N GLY A 201 -8.71 9.26 18.34
CA GLY A 201 -9.17 8.27 17.37
C GLY A 201 -10.65 7.97 17.45
N ILE A 202 -11.16 7.47 16.34
CA ILE A 202 -12.54 7.01 16.19
C ILE A 202 -12.49 5.64 15.54
N TYR A 203 -13.23 4.69 16.11
CA TYR A 203 -13.55 3.43 15.46
C TYR A 203 -14.98 3.48 14.97
N LYS A 204 -15.18 3.46 13.67
CA LYS A 204 -16.51 3.30 13.07
C LYS A 204 -16.79 1.83 12.86
N PHE A 205 -17.81 1.35 13.53
CA PHE A 205 -18.30 -0.01 13.44
C PHE A 205 -19.64 -0.06 12.73
N SER A 206 -19.78 -0.96 11.77
CA SER A 206 -21.02 -1.22 11.06
C SER A 206 -21.32 -2.72 11.06
N LEU A 207 -22.51 -3.11 11.49
CA LEU A 207 -22.95 -4.49 11.45
C LEU A 207 -24.12 -4.62 10.46
N GLN A 208 -23.87 -5.34 9.35
CA GLN A 208 -24.87 -5.65 8.31
C GLN A 208 -25.64 -4.40 7.81
N GLU A 209 -24.97 -3.25 7.75
CA GLU A 209 -25.57 -1.94 7.38
C GLU A 209 -26.73 -1.45 8.27
N VAL A 210 -27.18 -2.25 9.23
CA VAL A 210 -28.32 -1.95 10.11
C VAL A 210 -27.86 -1.19 11.36
N ILE A 211 -26.75 -1.59 11.95
CA ILE A 211 -26.21 -0.97 13.16
C ILE A 211 -24.92 -0.25 12.81
N ARG A 212 -24.91 1.06 13.01
CA ARG A 212 -23.70 1.89 12.89
C ARG A 212 -23.43 2.56 14.22
N LYS A 213 -22.21 2.39 14.74
CA LYS A 213 -21.76 3.02 15.97
C LYS A 213 -20.37 3.59 15.81
N ASP A 214 -20.18 4.79 16.33
CA ASP A 214 -18.88 5.46 16.43
C ASP A 214 -18.40 5.31 17.87
N PHE A 215 -17.22 4.70 18.04
CA PHE A 215 -16.54 4.57 19.32
C PHE A 215 -15.35 5.53 19.35
N ILE A 216 -15.30 6.37 20.36
CA ILE A 216 -14.14 7.22 20.61
C ILE A 216 -13.04 6.35 21.23
N ILE A 217 -11.87 6.34 20.61
CA ILE A 217 -10.72 5.65 21.14
C ILE A 217 -10.07 6.54 22.21
N LYS A 218 -9.89 5.99 23.40
CA LYS A 218 -9.32 6.72 24.54
C LYS A 218 -7.86 7.10 24.26
N ASP A 219 -7.48 8.29 24.67
CA ASP A 219 -6.08 8.73 24.65
C ASP A 219 -5.18 7.75 25.39
N GLY A 220 -4.01 7.46 24.82
CA GLY A 220 -3.05 6.50 25.35
C GLY A 220 -3.31 5.04 24.94
N SER A 221 -4.39 4.76 24.21
CA SER A 221 -4.59 3.45 23.59
C SER A 221 -3.45 3.15 22.61
N THR A 222 -3.05 1.89 22.50
CA THR A 222 -1.92 1.48 21.66
C THR A 222 -2.34 0.40 20.68
N ILE A 223 -1.97 0.59 19.44
CA ILE A 223 -2.03 -0.46 18.40
C ILE A 223 -0.63 -1.06 18.28
N THR A 224 -0.53 -2.37 18.44
CA THR A 224 0.72 -3.12 18.25
C THR A 224 0.63 -3.98 17.00
N PHE A 225 1.60 -3.83 16.10
CA PHE A 225 1.75 -4.60 14.89
C PHE A 225 2.85 -5.66 15.08
N ASN A 226 2.53 -6.93 14.84
CA ASN A 226 3.44 -8.07 15.09
C ASN A 226 3.68 -8.92 13.82
N GLY A 227 3.67 -8.33 12.66
CA GLY A 227 3.90 -8.98 11.37
C GLY A 227 2.70 -8.85 10.45
N ALA A 228 1.74 -9.76 10.48
CA ALA A 228 0.54 -9.60 9.66
C ALA A 228 -0.25 -8.36 10.13
N PRO A 229 -0.61 -7.44 9.22
CA PRO A 229 -1.35 -6.23 9.60
C PRO A 229 -2.71 -6.50 10.24
N LEU A 230 -3.23 -7.71 10.08
CA LEU A 230 -4.48 -8.20 10.66
C LEU A 230 -4.37 -8.63 12.11
N ASP A 231 -3.18 -9.05 12.52
CA ASP A 231 -2.90 -9.49 13.89
C ASP A 231 -2.55 -8.29 14.79
N CYS A 232 -3.02 -7.09 14.43
CA CYS A 232 -2.83 -5.92 15.27
C CYS A 232 -3.70 -6.02 16.54
N LEU A 233 -3.09 -5.81 17.68
CA LEU A 233 -3.76 -5.79 18.98
C LEU A 233 -3.98 -4.34 19.41
N LEU A 234 -5.25 -3.97 19.62
CA LEU A 234 -5.61 -2.69 20.19
C LEU A 234 -5.75 -2.83 21.70
N TYR A 235 -4.83 -2.25 22.46
CA TYR A 235 -4.93 -2.15 23.90
C TYR A 235 -5.52 -0.81 24.30
N THR A 236 -6.67 -0.84 24.98
CA THR A 236 -7.23 0.34 25.64
C THR A 236 -6.81 0.33 27.09
N SER A 237 -6.39 1.48 27.63
CA SER A 237 -6.14 1.62 29.07
C SER A 237 -7.44 1.34 29.83
N PRO A 238 -7.45 0.47 30.87
CA PRO A 238 -8.63 0.29 31.69
C PRO A 238 -9.05 1.63 32.27
N SER A 239 -10.38 1.90 32.25
CA SER A 239 -10.92 3.05 32.97
C SER A 239 -10.59 2.88 34.45
N PRO A 240 -10.08 3.91 35.16
CA PRO A 240 -10.07 3.87 36.61
C PRO A 240 -11.52 3.60 37.02
N ARG A 241 -11.73 2.55 37.81
CA ARG A 241 -13.03 2.32 38.44
C ARG A 241 -13.25 3.47 39.40
N ASP A 242 -14.33 4.20 39.22
CA ASP A 242 -14.89 5.08 40.23
C ASP A 242 -15.31 4.27 41.46
#